data_88b9af5fb527e9c7a4f19f7bb1be6e3f
#
_entry.id   88b9af5fb527e9c7a4f19f7bb1be6e3f
#
_cell.length_a   1.000
_cell.length_b   1.000
_cell.length_c   1.000
_cell.angle_alpha   90.00
_cell.angle_beta   90.00
_cell.angle_gamma   90.00
#
_symmetry.space_group_name_H-M   'P 1'
#
loop_
_entity.id
_entity.type
_entity.pdbx_description
1 polymer ?
#
loop_
_entity_poly.entity_id
_entity_poly.type
_entity_poly.pdbx_seq_one_letter_code
_entity_poly.pdbx_strand_id
1 'polypeptide(L)'
;ELAVEDALNAHQRPKVEVYGNTVFIVLRTARAENGRIPFGETHIFAGKGFVVTVRHGASSSYLPVRARCESSPKLLRHGEDFVVYAVMDYVVDCYFPILEQIEGEVEDLETMLLQRPPLIQEVERIHQIRRDLERLRRVAFPLVDVCTRLERFELPMIDAEMRPYYRDVQDHVIRVNESVGSLREMLSFVFESSMIMASARQNDVTRQLAARAAI
;
A
#
# COMPACT_ATOMS: atom_id res chain seq x y z
N GLU A 1 2.64 29.08 7.67
CA GLU A 1 2.71 29.33 6.20
C GLU A 1 3.25 28.10 5.46
N LEU A 2 4.45 27.59 5.77
CA LEU A 2 5.07 26.43 5.08
C LEU A 2 4.19 25.16 5.07
N ALA A 3 3.61 24.79 6.21
CA ALA A 3 2.73 23.61 6.29
C ALA A 3 1.44 23.75 5.47
N VAL A 4 0.92 24.98 5.31
CA VAL A 4 -0.25 25.24 4.46
C VAL A 4 0.15 25.18 2.98
N GLU A 5 1.33 25.70 2.64
CA GLU A 5 1.87 25.60 1.29
C GLU A 5 2.13 24.13 0.91
N ASP A 6 2.68 23.35 1.81
CA ASP A 6 2.86 21.91 1.66
C ASP A 6 1.52 21.17 1.48
N ALA A 7 0.47 21.59 2.19
CA ALA A 7 -0.85 20.98 2.06
C ALA A 7 -1.57 21.33 0.74
N LEU A 8 -1.20 22.42 0.10
CA LEU A 8 -1.74 22.81 -1.22
C LEU A 8 -1.04 22.06 -2.36
N ASN A 9 0.18 21.57 -2.12
CA ASN A 9 0.96 20.84 -3.12
C ASN A 9 0.77 19.34 -2.95
N ALA A 10 0.18 18.69 -3.95
CA ALA A 10 0.08 17.23 -4.03
C ALA A 10 1.44 16.58 -4.39
N HIS A 11 1.52 15.24 -4.25
CA HIS A 11 2.68 14.39 -4.57
C HIS A 11 3.80 14.40 -3.54
N GLN A 12 3.47 14.61 -2.29
CA GLN A 12 4.42 14.50 -1.20
C GLN A 12 4.70 13.04 -0.80
N ARG A 13 5.89 12.81 -0.25
CA ARG A 13 6.21 11.54 0.41
C ARG A 13 5.58 11.51 1.81
N PRO A 14 5.20 10.33 2.32
CA PRO A 14 4.81 10.20 3.71
C PRO A 14 5.87 10.78 4.62
N LYS A 15 5.45 11.65 5.52
CA LYS A 15 6.33 12.35 6.47
C LYS A 15 5.54 12.78 7.70
N VAL A 16 6.25 13.04 8.78
CA VAL A 16 5.73 13.76 9.95
C VAL A 16 6.66 14.92 10.29
N GLU A 17 6.10 16.08 10.49
CA GLU A 17 6.79 17.32 10.80
C GLU A 17 6.09 18.03 11.95
N VAL A 18 6.85 18.80 12.71
CA VAL A 18 6.33 19.57 13.86
C VAL A 18 6.49 21.06 13.59
N TYR A 19 5.40 21.78 13.69
CA TYR A 19 5.34 23.24 13.55
C TYR A 19 4.78 23.85 14.85
N GLY A 20 5.67 24.25 15.75
CA GLY A 20 5.28 24.70 17.08
C GLY A 20 4.53 23.60 17.85
N ASN A 21 3.25 23.82 18.15
CA ASN A 21 2.40 22.88 18.85
C ASN A 21 1.49 22.07 17.91
N THR A 22 1.77 22.06 16.62
CA THR A 22 0.99 21.35 15.60
C THR A 22 1.86 20.28 14.94
N VAL A 23 1.34 19.08 14.84
CA VAL A 23 1.95 17.99 14.07
C VAL A 23 1.30 17.96 12.69
N PHE A 24 2.13 17.90 11.66
CA PHE A 24 1.73 17.75 10.27
C PHE A 24 2.16 16.38 9.77
N ILE A 25 1.21 15.58 9.28
CA ILE A 25 1.45 14.22 8.79
C ILE A 25 0.95 14.13 7.36
N VAL A 26 1.77 13.59 6.48
CA VAL A 26 1.39 13.24 5.11
C VAL A 26 1.29 11.73 5.00
N LEU A 27 0.13 11.26 4.60
CA LEU A 27 -0.15 9.86 4.29
C LEU A 27 -0.47 9.72 2.80
N ARG A 28 0.02 8.68 2.18
CA ARG A 28 -0.43 8.30 0.83
C ARG A 28 -1.62 7.36 0.98
N THR A 29 -2.62 7.52 0.14
CA THR A 29 -3.79 6.64 0.10
C THR A 29 -3.80 5.84 -1.19
N ALA A 30 -4.37 4.64 -1.13
CA ALA A 30 -4.62 3.81 -2.29
C ALA A 30 -5.97 3.09 -2.10
N ARG A 31 -6.62 2.75 -3.20
CA ARG A 31 -7.81 1.90 -3.18
C ARG A 31 -7.87 1.02 -4.42
N ALA A 32 -8.52 -0.14 -4.31
CA ALA A 32 -8.84 -0.95 -5.46
C ALA A 32 -10.07 -0.36 -6.19
N GLU A 33 -9.96 -0.14 -7.50
CA GLU A 33 -11.05 0.39 -8.31
C GLU A 33 -10.98 -0.17 -9.73
N ASN A 34 -11.93 -1.01 -10.12
CA ASN A 34 -12.05 -1.57 -11.47
C ASN A 34 -10.74 -2.14 -12.05
N GLY A 35 -10.01 -2.93 -11.26
CA GLY A 35 -8.73 -3.53 -11.66
C GLY A 35 -7.56 -2.55 -11.75
N ARG A 36 -7.72 -1.33 -11.23
CA ARG A 36 -6.68 -0.31 -11.11
C ARG A 36 -6.47 0.07 -9.66
N ILE A 37 -5.32 0.67 -9.37
CA ILE A 37 -4.98 1.16 -8.04
C ILE A 37 -4.71 2.66 -8.14
N PRO A 38 -5.75 3.50 -8.08
CA PRO A 38 -5.57 4.94 -7.96
C PRO A 38 -4.97 5.28 -6.60
N PHE A 39 -4.01 6.20 -6.62
CA PHE A 39 -3.33 6.72 -5.45
C PHE A 39 -3.77 8.15 -5.17
N GLY A 40 -3.80 8.50 -3.89
CA GLY A 40 -4.08 9.83 -3.40
C GLY A 40 -3.23 10.17 -2.18
N GLU A 41 -3.61 11.21 -1.49
CA GLU A 41 -2.92 11.70 -0.29
C GLU A 41 -3.93 12.19 0.74
N THR A 42 -3.56 12.06 2.00
CA THR A 42 -4.21 12.72 3.12
C THR A 42 -3.16 13.46 3.94
N HIS A 43 -3.35 14.73 4.08
CA HIS A 43 -2.55 15.58 4.95
C HIS A 43 -3.33 15.81 6.23
N ILE A 44 -2.71 15.55 7.37
CA ILE A 44 -3.30 15.70 8.70
C ILE A 44 -2.59 16.83 9.43
N PHE A 45 -3.36 17.81 9.88
CA PHE A 45 -2.91 18.82 10.83
C PHE A 45 -3.56 18.50 12.16
N ALA A 46 -2.77 18.22 13.17
CA ALA A 46 -3.24 17.91 14.49
C ALA A 46 -2.58 18.80 15.53
N GLY A 47 -3.37 19.41 16.36
CA GLY A 47 -2.94 20.27 17.46
C GLY A 47 -4.01 20.29 18.54
N LYS A 48 -3.70 20.94 19.66
CA LYS A 48 -4.59 20.91 20.84
C LYS A 48 -6.02 21.32 20.49
N GLY A 49 -6.94 20.35 20.58
CA GLY A 49 -8.38 20.54 20.38
C GLY A 49 -8.83 20.50 18.92
N PHE A 50 -7.97 20.15 17.96
CA PHE A 50 -8.37 20.03 16.57
C PHE A 50 -7.58 18.98 15.79
N VAL A 51 -8.25 18.33 14.81
CA VAL A 51 -7.64 17.57 13.73
C VAL A 51 -8.30 18.02 12.43
N VAL A 52 -7.49 18.45 11.47
CA VAL A 52 -7.93 18.82 10.13
C VAL A 52 -7.29 17.91 9.12
N THR A 53 -8.09 17.32 8.22
CA THR A 53 -7.60 16.49 7.12
C THR A 53 -7.85 17.16 5.79
N VAL A 54 -6.80 17.22 4.94
CA VAL A 54 -6.89 17.67 3.55
C VAL A 54 -6.61 16.47 2.65
N ARG A 55 -7.47 16.23 1.66
CA ARG A 55 -7.39 15.06 0.79
C ARG A 55 -7.14 15.47 -0.65
N HIS A 56 -6.22 14.74 -1.31
CA HIS A 56 -5.91 14.92 -2.71
C HIS A 56 -6.00 13.60 -3.47
N GLY A 57 -6.61 13.62 -4.64
CA GLY A 57 -6.72 12.45 -5.52
C GLY A 57 -7.65 11.36 -4.97
N ALA A 58 -7.27 10.10 -5.18
CA ALA A 58 -8.06 8.94 -4.80
C ALA A 58 -7.97 8.68 -3.29
N SER A 59 -8.85 9.33 -2.53
CA SER A 59 -9.01 9.13 -1.10
C SER A 59 -10.41 8.62 -0.78
N SER A 60 -10.49 7.64 0.11
CA SER A 60 -11.77 7.15 0.64
C SER A 60 -12.41 8.17 1.58
N SER A 61 -13.73 8.05 1.77
CA SER A 61 -14.43 8.86 2.77
C SER A 61 -13.99 8.47 4.18
N TYR A 62 -13.78 9.46 5.06
CA TYR A 62 -13.52 9.23 6.48
C TYR A 62 -14.77 9.15 7.35
N LEU A 63 -15.96 9.01 6.74
CA LEU A 63 -17.18 8.75 7.51
C LEU A 63 -17.10 7.49 8.39
N PRO A 64 -16.52 6.37 7.92
CA PRO A 64 -16.31 5.20 8.78
C PRO A 64 -15.38 5.47 9.96
N VAL A 65 -14.31 6.25 9.74
CA VAL A 65 -13.37 6.65 10.81
C VAL A 65 -14.10 7.49 11.86
N ARG A 66 -14.89 8.47 11.41
CA ARG A 66 -15.70 9.31 12.30
C ARG A 66 -16.69 8.47 13.11
N ALA A 67 -17.44 7.58 12.46
CA ALA A 67 -18.40 6.71 13.15
C ALA A 67 -17.70 5.82 14.19
N ARG A 68 -16.50 5.27 13.88
CA ARG A 68 -15.69 4.51 14.83
C ARG A 68 -15.26 5.34 16.03
N CYS A 69 -14.78 6.57 15.81
CA CYS A 69 -14.42 7.47 16.90
C CYS A 69 -15.61 7.80 17.79
N GLU A 70 -16.76 8.16 17.21
CA GLU A 70 -17.99 8.50 17.94
C GLU A 70 -18.54 7.30 18.72
N SER A 71 -18.39 6.07 18.22
CA SER A 71 -18.80 4.83 18.91
C SER A 71 -17.84 4.39 20.02
N SER A 72 -16.68 5.03 20.16
CA SER A 72 -15.65 4.67 21.13
C SER A 72 -15.34 5.80 22.12
N PRO A 73 -16.30 6.22 22.97
CA PRO A 73 -16.16 7.43 23.80
C PRO A 73 -15.02 7.32 24.82
N LYS A 74 -14.63 6.11 25.21
CA LYS A 74 -13.48 5.90 26.13
C LYS A 74 -12.15 6.26 25.44
N LEU A 75 -11.97 5.87 24.18
CA LEU A 75 -10.78 6.18 23.39
C LEU A 75 -10.80 7.63 22.90
N LEU A 76 -11.97 8.16 22.59
CA LEU A 76 -12.12 9.55 22.16
C LEU A 76 -11.72 10.55 23.27
N ARG A 77 -11.60 10.12 24.53
CA ARG A 77 -11.05 10.95 25.62
C ARG A 77 -9.57 11.30 25.45
N HIS A 78 -8.83 10.52 24.66
CA HIS A 78 -7.45 10.88 24.27
C HIS A 78 -7.41 12.03 23.25
N GLY A 79 -8.59 12.53 22.84
CA GLY A 79 -8.72 13.72 22.01
C GLY A 79 -8.19 13.51 20.59
N GLU A 80 -7.43 14.50 20.14
CA GLU A 80 -6.86 14.58 18.80
C GLU A 80 -5.94 13.42 18.46
N ASP A 81 -5.22 12.90 19.44
CA ASP A 81 -4.27 11.80 19.27
C ASP A 81 -4.97 10.51 18.81
N PHE A 82 -6.10 10.17 19.43
CA PHE A 82 -6.90 9.03 19.00
C PHE A 82 -7.47 9.22 17.59
N VAL A 83 -7.86 10.44 17.23
CA VAL A 83 -8.39 10.73 15.88
C VAL A 83 -7.29 10.56 14.82
N VAL A 84 -6.06 11.02 15.10
CA VAL A 84 -4.90 10.82 14.22
C VAL A 84 -4.64 9.33 14.02
N TYR A 85 -4.56 8.57 15.11
CA TYR A 85 -4.42 7.12 15.06
C TYR A 85 -5.50 6.48 14.18
N ALA A 86 -6.77 6.80 14.42
CA ALA A 86 -7.88 6.19 13.70
C ALA A 86 -7.85 6.48 12.19
N VAL A 87 -7.37 7.66 11.78
CA VAL A 87 -7.18 8.00 10.36
C VAL A 87 -6.01 7.20 9.76
N MET A 88 -4.89 7.10 10.49
CA MET A 88 -3.72 6.36 10.03
C MET A 88 -4.00 4.87 9.87
N ASP A 89 -4.61 4.26 10.89
CA ASP A 89 -5.05 2.87 10.91
C ASP A 89 -5.95 2.55 9.70
N TYR A 90 -6.97 3.35 9.50
CA TYR A 90 -7.87 3.21 8.35
C TYR A 90 -7.17 3.31 7.00
N VAL A 91 -6.21 4.25 6.85
CA VAL A 91 -5.46 4.41 5.60
C VAL A 91 -4.60 3.18 5.32
N VAL A 92 -3.94 2.64 6.35
CA VAL A 92 -3.09 1.43 6.23
C VAL A 92 -3.94 0.20 5.95
N ASP A 93 -5.09 0.06 6.62
CA ASP A 93 -6.03 -1.04 6.39
C ASP A 93 -6.56 -1.08 4.95
N CYS A 94 -6.69 0.07 4.29
CA CYS A 94 -7.09 0.13 2.88
C CYS A 94 -6.08 -0.50 1.91
N TYR A 95 -4.85 -0.80 2.33
CA TYR A 95 -3.86 -1.48 1.47
C TYR A 95 -4.09 -2.99 1.39
N PHE A 96 -4.64 -3.63 2.44
CA PHE A 96 -4.82 -5.09 2.47
C PHE A 96 -5.75 -5.60 1.37
N PRO A 97 -6.93 -5.04 1.11
CA PRO A 97 -7.79 -5.49 0.02
C PRO A 97 -7.12 -5.37 -1.37
N ILE A 98 -6.19 -4.42 -1.53
CA ILE A 98 -5.41 -4.27 -2.77
C ILE A 98 -4.43 -5.43 -2.93
N LEU A 99 -3.75 -5.80 -1.84
CA LEU A 99 -2.81 -6.91 -1.82
C LEU A 99 -3.50 -8.24 -2.05
N GLU A 100 -4.65 -8.49 -1.41
CA GLU A 100 -5.48 -9.66 -1.61
C GLU A 100 -5.95 -9.80 -3.08
N GLN A 101 -6.36 -8.68 -3.70
CA GLN A 101 -6.72 -8.69 -5.11
C GLN A 101 -5.53 -9.05 -6.00
N ILE A 102 -4.36 -8.46 -5.76
CA ILE A 102 -3.13 -8.74 -6.53
C ILE A 102 -2.71 -10.20 -6.33
N GLU A 103 -2.78 -10.72 -5.11
CA GLU A 103 -2.45 -12.12 -4.79
C GLU A 103 -3.29 -13.09 -5.61
N GLY A 104 -4.62 -12.93 -5.59
CA GLY A 104 -5.52 -13.75 -6.41
C GLY A 104 -5.21 -13.65 -7.91
N GLU A 105 -4.88 -12.46 -8.42
CA GLU A 105 -4.49 -12.31 -9.84
C GLU A 105 -3.16 -13.02 -10.17
N VAL A 106 -2.19 -13.02 -9.26
CA VAL A 106 -0.91 -13.71 -9.44
C VAL A 106 -1.10 -15.23 -9.42
N GLU A 107 -1.94 -15.75 -8.53
CA GLU A 107 -2.30 -17.18 -8.47
C GLU A 107 -3.02 -17.65 -9.74
N ASP A 108 -3.94 -16.84 -10.26
CA ASP A 108 -4.64 -17.12 -11.52
C ASP A 108 -3.64 -17.17 -12.70
N LEU A 109 -2.71 -16.20 -12.76
CA LEU A 109 -1.66 -16.17 -13.77
C LEU A 109 -0.74 -17.39 -13.67
N GLU A 110 -0.33 -17.79 -12.48
CA GLU A 110 0.48 -18.98 -12.25
C GLU A 110 -0.23 -20.23 -12.82
N THR A 111 -1.50 -20.41 -12.46
CA THR A 111 -2.29 -21.55 -12.92
C THR A 111 -2.39 -21.60 -14.43
N MET A 112 -2.62 -20.47 -15.10
CA MET A 112 -2.71 -20.40 -16.56
C MET A 112 -1.36 -20.66 -17.25
N LEU A 113 -0.30 -20.09 -16.72
CA LEU A 113 1.05 -20.15 -17.31
C LEU A 113 1.70 -21.55 -17.17
N LEU A 114 1.31 -22.33 -16.18
CA LEU A 114 1.71 -23.73 -16.05
C LEU A 114 1.09 -24.62 -17.14
N GLN A 115 -0.08 -24.25 -17.67
CA GLN A 115 -0.80 -25.05 -18.66
C GLN A 115 -0.38 -24.76 -20.11
N ARG A 116 -0.03 -23.52 -20.43
CA ARG A 116 0.31 -23.05 -21.78
C ARG A 116 1.31 -21.88 -21.77
N PRO A 117 1.98 -21.60 -22.91
CA PRO A 117 2.80 -20.40 -23.03
C PRO A 117 2.01 -19.12 -22.79
N PRO A 118 2.66 -18.06 -22.26
CA PRO A 118 2.00 -16.78 -21.99
C PRO A 118 1.51 -16.12 -23.30
N LEU A 119 0.32 -15.54 -23.24
CA LEU A 119 -0.17 -14.62 -24.25
C LEU A 119 0.36 -13.20 -24.00
N ILE A 120 0.39 -12.37 -25.04
CA ILE A 120 0.84 -10.98 -24.92
C ILE A 120 0.10 -10.23 -23.83
N GLN A 121 -1.21 -10.40 -23.72
CA GLN A 121 -2.04 -9.75 -22.70
C GLN A 121 -1.66 -10.15 -21.26
N GLU A 122 -1.26 -11.40 -21.04
CA GLU A 122 -0.80 -11.87 -19.73
C GLU A 122 0.56 -11.29 -19.37
N VAL A 123 1.47 -11.19 -20.34
CA VAL A 123 2.76 -10.50 -20.14
C VAL A 123 2.55 -9.02 -19.81
N GLU A 124 1.65 -8.34 -20.51
CA GLU A 124 1.28 -6.95 -20.20
C GLU A 124 0.69 -6.82 -18.80
N ARG A 125 -0.16 -7.78 -18.39
CA ARG A 125 -0.75 -7.80 -17.04
C ARG A 125 0.30 -8.01 -15.95
N ILE A 126 1.26 -8.93 -16.14
CA ILE A 126 2.40 -9.13 -15.24
C ILE A 126 3.18 -7.83 -15.06
N HIS A 127 3.47 -7.13 -16.16
CA HIS A 127 4.15 -5.85 -16.08
C HIS A 127 3.34 -4.76 -15.37
N GLN A 128 2.00 -4.78 -15.52
CA GLN A 128 1.13 -3.85 -14.82
C GLN A 128 1.13 -4.12 -13.32
N ILE A 129 0.93 -5.37 -12.89
CA ILE A 129 0.98 -5.79 -11.49
C ILE A 129 2.33 -5.39 -10.86
N ARG A 130 3.43 -5.64 -11.57
CA ARG A 130 4.76 -5.26 -11.10
C ARG A 130 4.87 -3.75 -10.85
N ARG A 131 4.36 -2.93 -11.76
CA ARG A 131 4.34 -1.46 -11.58
C ARG A 131 3.47 -1.04 -10.39
N ASP A 132 2.34 -1.68 -10.18
CA ASP A 132 1.42 -1.36 -9.09
C ASP A 132 2.02 -1.76 -7.73
N LEU A 133 2.68 -2.91 -7.63
CA LEU A 133 3.44 -3.31 -6.44
C LEU A 133 4.60 -2.35 -6.14
N GLU A 134 5.33 -1.87 -7.14
CA GLU A 134 6.39 -0.87 -6.94
C GLU A 134 5.83 0.48 -6.46
N ARG A 135 4.66 0.89 -6.97
CA ARG A 135 3.98 2.10 -6.49
C ARG A 135 3.53 1.93 -5.04
N LEU A 136 2.91 0.79 -4.71
CA LEU A 136 2.44 0.50 -3.36
C LEU A 136 3.61 0.47 -2.37
N ARG A 137 4.74 -0.13 -2.75
CA ARG A 137 5.95 -0.10 -1.94
C ARG A 137 6.45 1.33 -1.64
N ARG A 138 6.49 2.19 -2.66
CA ARG A 138 6.91 3.60 -2.48
C ARG A 138 5.99 4.39 -1.56
N VAL A 139 4.75 3.97 -1.45
CA VAL A 139 3.73 4.58 -0.59
C VAL A 139 3.81 4.03 0.83
N ALA A 140 3.91 2.71 1.00
CA ALA A 140 3.87 2.05 2.29
C ALA A 140 5.21 2.10 3.04
N PHE A 141 6.34 1.93 2.35
CA PHE A 141 7.64 1.84 3.00
C PHE A 141 7.99 3.05 3.88
N PRO A 142 7.78 4.31 3.45
CA PRO A 142 8.08 5.46 4.31
C PRO A 142 7.17 5.60 5.54
N LEU A 143 6.01 4.93 5.56
CA LEU A 143 5.12 4.98 6.71
C LEU A 143 5.71 4.30 7.95
N VAL A 144 6.66 3.37 7.79
CA VAL A 144 7.40 2.78 8.93
C VAL A 144 8.10 3.87 9.73
N ASP A 145 8.78 4.81 9.06
CA ASP A 145 9.46 5.92 9.71
C ASP A 145 8.47 6.88 10.37
N VAL A 146 7.33 7.15 9.71
CA VAL A 146 6.26 7.98 10.29
C VAL A 146 5.74 7.37 11.58
N CYS A 147 5.39 6.07 11.57
CA CYS A 147 4.91 5.37 12.76
C CYS A 147 5.98 5.32 13.87
N THR A 148 7.24 5.05 13.51
CA THR A 148 8.37 5.07 14.45
C THR A 148 8.51 6.42 15.15
N ARG A 149 8.35 7.51 14.41
CA ARG A 149 8.42 8.86 14.99
C ARG A 149 7.26 9.15 15.93
N LEU A 150 6.05 8.72 15.60
CA LEU A 150 4.86 8.88 16.44
C LEU A 150 4.93 8.01 17.72
N GLU A 151 5.52 6.82 17.63
CA GLU A 151 5.67 5.91 18.78
C GLU A 151 6.78 6.37 19.74
N ARG A 152 7.96 6.77 19.20
CA ARG A 152 9.18 6.88 20.00
C ARG A 152 9.55 8.30 20.43
N PHE A 153 9.12 9.30 19.69
CA PHE A 153 9.52 10.68 19.97
C PHE A 153 8.46 11.42 20.78
N GLU A 154 8.91 12.34 21.62
CA GLU A 154 8.01 13.25 22.33
C GLU A 154 7.52 14.31 21.35
N LEU A 155 6.33 14.07 20.81
CA LEU A 155 5.65 15.01 19.91
C LEU A 155 4.60 15.82 20.68
N PRO A 156 4.35 17.09 20.31
CA PRO A 156 3.45 17.99 21.05
C PRO A 156 2.10 17.42 21.09
N MET A 157 1.45 16.61 21.19
CA MET A 157 0.08 16.09 21.22
C MET A 157 -0.03 14.57 21.31
N ILE A 158 1.11 13.87 21.29
CA ILE A 158 1.11 12.43 21.36
C ILE A 158 1.29 12.00 22.81
N ASP A 159 0.24 11.42 23.37
CA ASP A 159 0.26 10.86 24.73
C ASP A 159 1.00 9.52 24.79
N ALA A 160 1.65 9.27 25.92
CA ALA A 160 2.33 8.00 26.16
C ALA A 160 1.37 6.79 26.11
N GLU A 161 0.11 6.99 26.49
CA GLU A 161 -0.95 5.97 26.43
C GLU A 161 -1.36 5.60 25.01
N MET A 162 -1.13 6.48 24.03
CA MET A 162 -1.43 6.23 22.62
C MET A 162 -0.28 5.57 21.85
N ARG A 163 0.94 5.54 22.38
CA ARG A 163 2.10 4.90 21.71
C ARG A 163 1.88 3.44 21.30
N PRO A 164 1.24 2.57 22.12
CA PRO A 164 0.93 1.20 21.70
C PRO A 164 0.04 1.13 20.45
N TYR A 165 -0.86 2.09 20.25
CA TYR A 165 -1.73 2.13 19.08
C TYR A 165 -0.93 2.49 17.80
N TYR A 166 0.03 3.41 17.89
CA TYR A 166 0.93 3.71 16.76
C TYR A 166 1.87 2.56 16.43
N ARG A 167 2.26 1.76 17.43
CA ARG A 167 2.99 0.50 17.20
C ARG A 167 2.15 -0.52 16.44
N ASP A 168 0.88 -0.65 16.77
CA ASP A 168 -0.06 -1.53 16.06
C ASP A 168 -0.17 -1.12 14.56
N VAL A 169 -0.32 0.18 14.30
CA VAL A 169 -0.28 0.69 12.91
C VAL A 169 1.07 0.39 12.23
N GLN A 170 2.18 0.51 12.95
CA GLN A 170 3.51 0.16 12.44
C GLN A 170 3.59 -1.32 12.05
N ASP A 171 3.08 -2.21 12.86
CA ASP A 171 3.06 -3.64 12.59
C ASP A 171 2.20 -3.94 11.33
N HIS A 172 1.08 -3.24 11.13
CA HIS A 172 0.29 -3.31 9.90
C HIS A 172 1.11 -2.84 8.67
N VAL A 173 1.81 -1.72 8.79
CA VAL A 173 2.67 -1.19 7.70
C VAL A 173 3.79 -2.17 7.36
N ILE A 174 4.41 -2.81 8.37
CA ILE A 174 5.43 -3.83 8.15
C ILE A 174 4.85 -5.01 7.37
N ARG A 175 3.68 -5.53 7.79
CA ARG A 175 3.00 -6.62 7.07
C ARG A 175 2.67 -6.26 5.62
N VAL A 176 2.20 -5.03 5.36
CA VAL A 176 1.97 -4.54 3.99
C VAL A 176 3.26 -4.59 3.16
N ASN A 177 4.39 -4.13 3.72
CA ASN A 177 5.67 -4.14 3.02
C ASN A 177 6.20 -5.57 2.75
N GLU A 178 6.03 -6.48 3.71
CA GLU A 178 6.36 -7.90 3.57
C GLU A 178 5.52 -8.56 2.47
N SER A 179 4.20 -8.34 2.46
CA SER A 179 3.29 -8.86 1.43
C SER A 179 3.65 -8.34 0.04
N VAL A 180 3.97 -7.04 -0.09
CA VAL A 180 4.47 -6.47 -1.36
C VAL A 180 5.76 -7.16 -1.82
N GLY A 181 6.68 -7.45 -0.90
CA GLY A 181 7.92 -8.18 -1.17
C GLY A 181 7.64 -9.59 -1.69
N SER A 182 6.84 -10.35 -0.98
CA SER A 182 6.45 -11.72 -1.32
C SER A 182 5.74 -11.81 -2.68
N LEU A 183 4.79 -10.93 -2.95
CA LEU A 183 4.08 -10.88 -4.23
C LEU A 183 4.99 -10.55 -5.42
N ARG A 184 5.99 -9.69 -5.21
CA ARG A 184 7.00 -9.39 -6.26
C ARG A 184 7.88 -10.60 -6.57
N GLU A 185 8.30 -11.34 -5.55
CA GLU A 185 9.08 -12.57 -5.72
C GLU A 185 8.25 -13.65 -6.42
N MET A 186 7.01 -13.87 -5.99
CA MET A 186 6.08 -14.80 -6.62
C MET A 186 5.85 -14.46 -8.09
N LEU A 187 5.57 -13.20 -8.40
CA LEU A 187 5.36 -12.74 -9.79
C LEU A 187 6.59 -12.96 -10.66
N SER A 188 7.79 -12.74 -10.12
CA SER A 188 9.05 -12.99 -10.84
C SER A 188 9.25 -14.49 -11.11
N PHE A 189 9.00 -15.32 -10.11
CA PHE A 189 9.08 -16.77 -10.24
C PHE A 189 8.10 -17.33 -11.28
N VAL A 190 6.85 -16.87 -11.25
CA VAL A 190 5.80 -17.28 -12.22
C VAL A 190 6.24 -16.91 -13.64
N PHE A 191 6.73 -15.69 -13.85
CA PHE A 191 7.18 -15.25 -15.17
C PHE A 191 8.39 -16.04 -15.67
N GLU A 192 9.42 -16.22 -14.86
CA GLU A 192 10.63 -16.97 -15.21
C GLU A 192 10.30 -18.44 -15.53
N SER A 193 9.50 -19.09 -14.69
CA SER A 193 9.06 -20.47 -14.88
C SER A 193 8.29 -20.64 -16.20
N SER A 194 7.40 -19.68 -16.51
CA SER A 194 6.64 -19.70 -17.76
C SER A 194 7.53 -19.61 -19.01
N MET A 195 8.57 -18.80 -18.96
CA MET A 195 9.52 -18.65 -20.06
C MET A 195 10.38 -19.90 -20.27
N ILE A 196 10.81 -20.55 -19.19
CA ILE A 196 11.53 -21.82 -19.25
C ILE A 196 10.67 -22.91 -19.89
N MET A 197 9.41 -23.02 -19.46
CA MET A 197 8.46 -23.99 -20.01
C MET A 197 8.14 -23.72 -21.49
N ALA A 198 7.98 -22.46 -21.88
CA ALA A 198 7.78 -22.08 -23.28
C ALA A 198 8.98 -22.49 -24.16
N SER A 199 10.20 -22.23 -23.69
CA SER A 199 11.43 -22.63 -24.37
C SER A 199 11.58 -24.17 -24.50
N ALA A 200 11.29 -24.91 -23.43
CA ALA A 200 11.31 -26.37 -23.46
C ALA A 200 10.31 -26.95 -24.49
N ARG A 201 9.08 -26.45 -24.52
CA ARG A 201 8.07 -26.85 -25.51
C ARG A 201 8.50 -26.55 -26.95
N GLN A 202 9.07 -25.37 -27.19
CA GLN A 202 9.59 -25.00 -28.52
C GLN A 202 10.70 -25.94 -28.98
N ASN A 203 11.63 -26.33 -28.09
CA ASN A 203 12.67 -27.28 -28.38
C ASN A 203 12.11 -28.67 -28.73
N ASP A 204 11.10 -29.15 -28.00
CA ASP A 204 10.44 -30.41 -28.29
C ASP A 204 9.73 -30.42 -29.65
N VAL A 205 9.02 -29.35 -30.00
CA VAL A 205 8.39 -29.19 -31.31
C VAL A 205 9.44 -29.21 -32.43
N THR A 206 10.52 -28.47 -32.25
CA THR A 206 11.62 -28.41 -33.23
C THR A 206 12.27 -29.79 -33.43
N ARG A 207 12.48 -30.55 -32.35
CA ARG A 207 13.01 -31.92 -32.41
C ARG A 207 12.08 -32.88 -33.10
N GLN A 208 10.77 -32.79 -32.83
CA GLN A 208 9.76 -33.61 -33.53
C GLN A 208 9.71 -33.30 -35.04
N LEU A 209 9.78 -32.01 -35.41
CA LEU A 209 9.81 -31.62 -36.82
C LEU A 209 11.07 -32.13 -37.55
N ALA A 210 12.25 -31.98 -36.90
CA ALA A 210 13.51 -32.49 -37.43
C ALA A 210 13.49 -34.02 -37.62
N ALA A 211 12.93 -34.77 -36.65
CA ALA A 211 12.78 -36.22 -36.76
C ALA A 211 11.86 -36.64 -37.91
N ARG A 212 10.77 -35.90 -38.16
CA ARG A 212 9.84 -36.16 -39.27
C ARG A 212 10.42 -35.78 -40.64
N ALA A 213 11.29 -34.79 -40.71
CA ALA A 213 11.96 -34.38 -41.95
C ALA A 213 13.12 -35.31 -42.34
N ALA A 214 13.60 -36.15 -41.42
CA ALA A 214 14.70 -37.11 -41.65
C ALA A 214 14.21 -38.48 -42.13
N ILE A 215 12.89 -38.67 -42.28
CA ILE A 215 12.24 -39.88 -42.88
C ILE A 215 11.77 -39.54 -44.29
#